data_4615f47d6628d562f466ecdd90f711ca
#
_entry.id   4615f47d6628d562f466ecdd90f711ca
#
_cell.length_a   1.000
_cell.length_b   1.000
_cell.length_c   1.000
_cell.angle_alpha   90.00
_cell.angle_beta   90.00
_cell.angle_gamma   90.00
#
_symmetry.space_group_name_H-M   'P 1'
#
loop_
_entity.id
_entity.type
_entity.pdbx_description
1 polymer ?
#
loop_
_entity_poly.entity_id
_entity_poly.type
_entity_poly.pdbx_seq_one_letter_code
_entity_poly.pdbx_strand_id
1 'polypeptide(L)'
;MSENQKNIWITGASSGIGKALAKKFAAEDWKVAVSARRKVILDEMSSHENIFSYPLDVTNQDQIKISFEKIIEDFNGLDLCVFSSGTYDPKLEQEINV
;
A
#
# COMPACT_ATOMS: atom_id res chain seq x y z
N MET A 1 -19.22 -7.32 -8.67
CA MET A 1 -18.57 -7.05 -7.38
C MET A 1 -18.46 -8.32 -6.56
N SER A 2 -17.30 -8.62 -6.11
CA SER A 2 -17.05 -9.85 -5.36
C SER A 2 -17.23 -9.61 -3.86
N GLU A 3 -18.05 -10.42 -3.21
CA GLU A 3 -18.19 -10.37 -1.75
C GLU A 3 -16.91 -10.79 -1.05
N ASN A 4 -16.03 -11.48 -1.77
CA ASN A 4 -14.77 -11.99 -1.25
C ASN A 4 -13.57 -11.18 -1.72
N GLN A 5 -13.79 -9.96 -2.20
CA GLN A 5 -12.68 -9.13 -2.62
C GLN A 5 -11.77 -8.86 -1.44
N LYS A 6 -10.50 -9.15 -1.59
CA LYS A 6 -9.51 -8.96 -0.54
C LYS A 6 -8.87 -7.58 -0.66
N ASN A 7 -8.37 -7.10 0.45
CA ASN A 7 -7.80 -5.76 0.56
C ASN A 7 -6.34 -5.84 0.97
N ILE A 8 -5.50 -5.06 0.31
CA ILE A 8 -4.08 -4.99 0.61
C ILE A 8 -3.62 -3.54 0.69
N TRP A 9 -2.70 -3.27 1.60
CA TRP A 9 -2.06 -1.96 1.72
C TRP A 9 -0.57 -2.11 1.46
N ILE A 10 -0.06 -1.39 0.49
CA ILE A 10 1.34 -1.42 0.10
C ILE A 10 1.95 -0.06 0.37
N THR A 11 2.92 0.00 1.28
CA THR A 11 3.69 1.23 1.53
C THR A 11 4.96 1.18 0.69
N GLY A 12 5.50 2.35 0.35
CA GLY A 12 6.64 2.42 -0.56
C GLY A 12 6.28 2.02 -1.98
N ALA A 13 5.03 2.25 -2.35
CA ALA A 13 4.51 1.78 -3.64
C ALA A 13 5.11 2.49 -4.84
N SER A 14 5.84 3.58 -4.63
CA SER A 14 6.52 4.27 -5.72
C SER A 14 7.83 3.58 -6.11
N SER A 15 8.32 2.64 -5.31
CA SER A 15 9.50 1.85 -5.65
C SER A 15 9.15 0.79 -6.71
N GLY A 16 10.18 0.26 -7.38
CA GLY A 16 9.95 -0.74 -8.42
C GLY A 16 9.19 -1.96 -7.92
N ILE A 17 9.57 -2.47 -6.75
CA ILE A 17 8.94 -3.67 -6.19
C ILE A 17 7.51 -3.36 -5.72
N GLY A 18 7.33 -2.27 -4.99
CA GLY A 18 6.00 -1.90 -4.49
C GLY A 18 5.03 -1.61 -5.62
N LYS A 19 5.49 -0.94 -6.66
CA LYS A 19 4.68 -0.62 -7.82
C LYS A 19 4.25 -1.90 -8.56
N ALA A 20 5.19 -2.82 -8.74
CA ALA A 20 4.89 -4.09 -9.40
C ALA A 20 3.88 -4.92 -8.62
N LEU A 21 4.03 -4.95 -7.29
CA LEU A 21 3.08 -5.66 -6.43
C LEU A 21 1.69 -5.06 -6.53
N ALA A 22 1.60 -3.73 -6.49
CA ALA A 22 0.30 -3.07 -6.57
C ALA A 22 -0.43 -3.42 -7.86
N LYS A 23 0.28 -3.39 -8.97
CA LYS A 23 -0.31 -3.74 -10.25
C LYS A 23 -0.75 -5.20 -10.30
N LYS A 24 0.07 -6.09 -9.75
CA LYS A 24 -0.24 -7.51 -9.74
C LYS A 24 -1.51 -7.81 -8.94
N PHE A 25 -1.57 -7.28 -7.72
CA PHE A 25 -2.75 -7.53 -6.88
C PHE A 25 -4.00 -6.89 -7.45
N ALA A 26 -3.86 -5.69 -8.03
CA ALA A 26 -5.01 -5.04 -8.67
C ALA A 26 -5.52 -5.86 -9.85
N ALA A 27 -4.61 -6.46 -10.62
CA ALA A 27 -4.99 -7.32 -11.75
C ALA A 27 -5.67 -8.60 -11.29
N GLU A 28 -5.41 -9.02 -10.05
CA GLU A 28 -6.04 -10.20 -9.46
C GLU A 28 -7.29 -9.85 -8.66
N ASP A 29 -7.82 -8.67 -8.91
CA ASP A 29 -9.08 -8.20 -8.32
C ASP A 29 -9.00 -7.91 -6.81
N TRP A 30 -7.82 -7.65 -6.30
CA TRP A 30 -7.67 -7.14 -4.95
C TRP A 30 -7.93 -5.65 -4.94
N LYS A 31 -8.45 -5.16 -3.83
CA LYS A 31 -8.56 -3.73 -3.59
C LYS A 31 -7.26 -3.27 -2.96
N VAL A 32 -6.55 -2.37 -3.61
CA VAL A 32 -5.17 -2.02 -3.28
C VAL A 32 -5.06 -0.59 -2.81
N ALA A 33 -4.61 -0.40 -1.58
CA ALA A 33 -4.23 0.93 -1.08
C ALA A 33 -2.73 1.08 -1.29
N VAL A 34 -2.31 2.18 -1.87
CA VAL A 34 -0.90 2.45 -2.13
C VAL A 34 -0.47 3.72 -1.42
N SER A 35 0.68 3.67 -0.77
CA SER A 35 1.21 4.80 -0.01
C SER A 35 2.67 5.03 -0.31
N ALA A 36 3.03 6.29 -0.47
CA ALA A 36 4.39 6.75 -0.65
C ALA A 36 4.40 8.26 -0.45
N ARG A 37 5.59 8.85 -0.36
CA ARG A 37 5.67 10.30 -0.22
C ARG A 37 5.33 11.04 -1.51
N ARG A 38 5.61 10.45 -2.66
CA ARG A 38 5.39 11.09 -3.95
C ARG A 38 3.97 10.87 -4.42
N LYS A 39 3.13 11.85 -4.15
CA LYS A 39 1.72 11.78 -4.52
C LYS A 39 1.51 11.60 -6.02
N VAL A 40 2.33 12.26 -6.84
CA VAL A 40 2.17 12.21 -8.30
C VAL A 40 2.24 10.76 -8.81
N ILE A 41 3.21 10.00 -8.30
CA ILE A 41 3.37 8.60 -8.73
C ILE A 41 2.18 7.77 -8.28
N LEU A 42 1.70 8.00 -7.06
CA LEU A 42 0.53 7.29 -6.55
C LEU A 42 -0.71 7.62 -7.37
N ASP A 43 -0.87 8.88 -7.76
CA ASP A 43 -2.02 9.29 -8.54
C ASP A 43 -2.03 8.63 -9.91
N GLU A 44 -0.87 8.44 -10.51
CA GLU A 44 -0.76 7.72 -11.77
C GLU A 44 -1.18 6.26 -11.61
N MET A 45 -0.77 5.63 -10.50
CA MET A 45 -1.14 4.25 -10.23
C MET A 45 -2.64 4.10 -9.96
N SER A 46 -3.24 5.10 -9.31
CA SER A 46 -4.64 5.05 -8.95
C SER A 46 -5.56 5.26 -10.14
N SER A 47 -5.03 5.40 -11.34
CA SER A 47 -5.84 5.37 -12.55
C SER A 47 -6.47 3.98 -12.76
N HIS A 48 -5.89 2.94 -12.16
CA HIS A 48 -6.50 1.62 -12.16
C HIS A 48 -7.66 1.60 -11.16
N GLU A 49 -8.78 1.01 -11.54
CA GLU A 49 -9.99 1.05 -10.73
C GLU A 49 -9.87 0.41 -9.35
N ASN A 50 -8.91 -0.51 -9.18
CA ASN A 50 -8.71 -1.20 -7.91
C ASN A 50 -7.60 -0.61 -7.05
N ILE A 51 -6.95 0.47 -7.51
CA ILE A 51 -5.85 1.10 -6.78
C ILE A 51 -6.27 2.45 -6.23
N PHE A 52 -6.07 2.64 -4.92
CA PHE A 52 -6.46 3.85 -4.22
C PHE A 52 -5.25 4.49 -3.55
N SER A 53 -5.08 5.79 -3.75
CA SER A 53 -3.90 6.52 -3.29
C SER A 53 -4.08 7.05 -1.88
N TYR A 54 -3.12 6.75 -1.00
CA TYR A 54 -3.06 7.26 0.37
C TYR A 54 -1.64 7.78 0.62
N PRO A 55 -1.34 9.01 0.15
CA PRO A 55 0.00 9.57 0.33
C PRO A 55 0.35 9.72 1.81
N LEU A 56 1.56 9.29 2.17
CA LEU A 56 2.04 9.49 3.52
C LEU A 56 3.55 9.38 3.58
N ASP A 57 4.12 9.90 4.66
CA ASP A 57 5.53 9.76 4.97
C ASP A 57 5.68 8.60 5.95
N VAL A 58 6.29 7.50 5.51
CA VAL A 58 6.43 6.29 6.32
C VAL A 58 7.34 6.48 7.54
N THR A 59 8.07 7.59 7.60
CA THR A 59 8.87 7.90 8.79
C THR A 59 8.02 8.57 9.88
N ASN A 60 6.81 8.95 9.57
CA ASN A 60 5.91 9.60 10.52
C ASN A 60 4.89 8.58 11.04
N GLN A 61 5.09 8.13 12.27
CA GLN A 61 4.25 7.10 12.87
C GLN A 61 2.80 7.52 13.01
N ASP A 62 2.55 8.79 13.28
CA ASP A 62 1.18 9.29 13.41
C ASP A 62 0.45 9.21 12.07
N GLN A 63 1.13 9.53 10.98
CA GLN A 63 0.53 9.43 9.66
C GLN A 63 0.23 7.98 9.30
N ILE A 64 1.13 7.07 9.67
CA ILE A 64 0.91 5.64 9.41
C ILE A 64 -0.36 5.17 10.12
N LYS A 65 -0.50 5.53 11.38
CA LYS A 65 -1.66 5.13 12.17
C LYS A 65 -2.95 5.70 11.60
N ILE A 66 -2.95 6.98 11.28
CA ILE A 66 -4.11 7.65 10.72
C ILE A 66 -4.51 7.01 9.39
N SER A 67 -3.53 6.76 8.53
CA SER A 67 -3.78 6.14 7.23
C SER A 67 -4.30 4.72 7.39
N PHE A 68 -3.74 3.96 8.32
CA PHE A 68 -4.20 2.60 8.59
C PHE A 68 -5.69 2.60 8.98
N GLU A 69 -6.06 3.46 9.93
CA GLU A 69 -7.43 3.56 10.38
C GLU A 69 -8.37 3.98 9.24
N LYS A 70 -7.92 4.92 8.43
CA LYS A 70 -8.71 5.39 7.30
C LYS A 70 -8.91 4.29 6.25
N ILE A 71 -7.87 3.52 5.97
CA ILE A 71 -7.96 2.42 5.01
C ILE A 71 -8.91 1.34 5.52
N ILE A 72 -8.81 0.99 6.81
CA ILE A 72 -9.71 0.02 7.41
C ILE A 72 -11.16 0.48 7.26
N GLU A 73 -11.40 1.77 7.49
CA GLU A 73 -12.74 2.33 7.37
C GLU A 73 -13.21 2.33 5.91
N ASP A 74 -12.37 2.80 4.99
CA ASP A 74 -12.74 2.92 3.58
C ASP A 74 -12.92 1.56 2.92
N PHE A 75 -12.08 0.59 3.29
CA PHE A 75 -12.09 -0.73 2.67
C PHE A 75 -12.91 -1.76 3.45
N ASN A 76 -13.37 -1.39 4.63
CA ASN A 76 -14.09 -2.29 5.52
C ASN A 76 -13.27 -3.49 5.92
N GLY A 77 -11.99 -3.26 6.16
CA GLY A 77 -11.06 -4.30 6.60
C GLY A 77 -9.79 -4.31 5.78
N LEU A 78 -8.82 -5.08 6.22
CA LEU A 78 -7.54 -5.19 5.55
C LEU A 78 -7.00 -6.60 5.75
N ASP A 79 -6.68 -7.27 4.65
CA ASP A 79 -6.24 -8.68 4.70
C ASP A 79 -4.73 -8.81 4.71
N LEU A 80 -4.02 -7.86 4.12
CA LEU A 80 -2.57 -7.95 3.98
C LEU A 80 -1.95 -6.56 3.95
N CYS A 81 -0.82 -6.41 4.64
CA CYS A 81 -0.01 -5.19 4.59
C CYS A 81 1.38 -5.55 4.10
N VAL A 82 1.88 -4.80 3.14
CA VAL A 82 3.25 -4.96 2.66
C VAL A 82 3.99 -3.65 2.83
N PHE A 83 5.06 -3.70 3.58
CA PHE A 83 5.90 -2.53 3.79
C PHE A 83 7.13 -2.65 2.89
N SER A 84 7.06 -1.98 1.75
CA SER A 84 8.17 -1.92 0.81
C SER A 84 8.74 -0.51 0.86
N SER A 85 9.73 -0.33 1.71
CA SER A 85 10.36 0.97 1.87
C SER A 85 11.40 1.19 0.78
N GLY A 86 11.49 2.41 0.28
CA GLY A 86 12.54 2.77 -0.64
C GLY A 86 13.90 2.86 0.04
N THR A 87 13.92 2.85 1.37
CA THR A 87 15.13 2.88 2.15
C THR A 87 15.48 1.47 2.60
N TYR A 88 16.62 0.99 2.17
CA TYR A 88 17.08 -0.33 2.57
C TYR A 88 17.67 -0.29 3.99
N ASP A 89 17.16 -1.12 4.88
CA ASP A 89 17.68 -1.29 6.23
C ASP A 89 17.78 -2.79 6.49
N PRO A 90 18.98 -3.36 6.46
CA PRO A 90 19.14 -4.80 6.64
C PRO A 90 18.61 -5.29 7.98
N LYS A 91 18.71 -4.45 9.00
CA LYS A 91 18.24 -4.80 10.32
C LYS A 91 16.73 -4.90 10.37
N LEU A 92 16.06 -3.93 9.78
CA LEU A 92 14.62 -3.93 9.69
C LEU A 92 14.11 -5.09 8.83
N GLU A 93 14.80 -5.37 7.75
CA GLU A 93 14.45 -6.45 6.85
C GLU A 93 14.50 -7.80 7.57
N GLN A 94 15.49 -7.99 8.44
CA GLN A 94 15.61 -9.21 9.22
C GLN A 94 14.45 -9.35 10.23
N GLU A 95 14.01 -8.26 10.80
CA GLU A 95 12.91 -8.29 11.76
C GLU A 95 11.58 -8.60 11.09
N ILE A 96 11.37 -8.07 9.91
CA ILE A 96 10.12 -8.28 9.18
C ILE A 96 10.11 -9.65 8.54
N ASN A 97 11.17 -10.02 7.94
CA ASN A 97 11.42 -11.32 7.34
C ASN A 97 10.17 -12.11 6.95
N VAL A 98 9.54 -11.66 5.94
CA VAL A 98 8.40 -12.37 5.38
C VAL A 98 8.82 -13.42 4.40
#